data_76862176696257dc659d5641dcdc13d0
#
_entry.id   76862176696257dc659d5641dcdc13d0
#
_cell.length_a   1.000
_cell.length_b   1.000
_cell.length_c   1.000
_cell.angle_alpha   90.00
_cell.angle_beta   90.00
_cell.angle_gamma   90.00
#
_symmetry.space_group_name_H-M   'P 1'
#
loop_
_entity.id
_entity.type
_entity.pdbx_description
1 polymer ?
#
loop_
_entity_poly.entity_id
_entity_poly.type
_entity_poly.pdbx_seq_one_letter_code
_entity_poly.pdbx_strand_id
1 'polypeptide(L)' 'VNLLVNIFSFFPKQAKHLAKVLVIGSKKGVTSTILTLYRLGFAEVSEWSPLSPASNPGEVMSILTRRIRIN' A
#
# COMPACT_ATOMS: atom_id res chain seq x y z
N VAL A 1 -10.94 4.48 -13.74
CA VAL A 1 -9.95 3.59 -13.15
C VAL A 1 -10.48 3.09 -11.82
N ASN A 2 -10.61 1.80 -11.71
CA ASN A 2 -11.02 1.22 -10.45
C ASN A 2 -9.79 1.00 -9.60
N LEU A 3 -9.81 1.56 -8.43
CA LEU A 3 -8.70 1.46 -7.52
C LEU A 3 -9.23 1.05 -6.16
N LEU A 4 -8.65 -0.01 -5.64
CA LEU A 4 -9.00 -0.49 -4.32
C LEU A 4 -7.82 -0.28 -3.41
N VAL A 5 -8.07 0.40 -2.31
CA VAL A 5 -7.06 0.58 -1.26
C VAL A 5 -7.60 -0.05 0.00
N ASN A 6 -6.86 -1.02 0.51
CA ASN A 6 -7.22 -1.69 1.76
C ASN A 6 -6.16 -1.38 2.80
N ILE A 7 -6.62 -1.10 3.99
CA ILE A 7 -5.75 -0.84 5.13
C ILE A 7 -6.00 -1.93 6.15
N PHE A 8 -4.93 -2.64 6.50
CA PHE A 8 -4.99 -3.68 7.52
C PHE A 8 -4.20 -3.25 8.72
N SER A 9 -4.80 -3.38 9.88
CA SER A 9 -4.11 -3.10 11.14
C SER A 9 -4.12 -4.35 11.97
N PHE A 10 -3.01 -4.64 12.61
CA PHE A 10 -2.97 -5.72 13.58
C PHE A 10 -1.95 -5.35 14.66
N PHE A 11 -2.07 -6.00 15.79
CA PHE A 11 -1.26 -5.64 16.95
C PHE A 11 -0.57 -6.88 17.50
N PRO A 12 0.48 -7.35 16.82
CA PRO A 12 1.27 -8.43 17.37
C PRO A 12 1.95 -7.96 18.64
N LYS A 13 2.22 -8.89 19.51
CA LYS A 13 2.73 -8.53 20.83
C LYS A 13 3.98 -7.70 20.78
N GLN A 14 4.81 -7.91 19.77
CA GLN A 14 6.10 -7.26 19.75
C GLN A 14 6.23 -6.15 18.77
N ALA A 15 5.30 -6.04 17.86
CA ALA A 15 5.31 -4.94 16.92
C ALA A 15 4.23 -4.00 17.36
N LYS A 16 4.62 -2.84 17.78
CA LYS A 16 3.65 -1.86 18.20
C LYS A 16 2.90 -1.39 17.01
N HIS A 17 1.84 -1.25 16.78
CA HIS A 17 1.03 -0.53 15.82
C HIS A 17 1.60 -0.52 14.42
N LEU A 18 1.59 -1.69 13.78
CA LEU A 18 1.90 -1.77 12.37
C LEU A 18 0.64 -1.68 11.55
N ALA A 19 0.72 -0.97 10.45
CA ALA A 19 -0.36 -0.92 9.48
C ALA A 19 0.19 -1.27 8.12
N LYS A 20 -0.60 -2.02 7.35
CA LYS A 20 -0.24 -2.33 5.97
C LYS A 20 -1.28 -1.71 5.07
N VAL A 21 -0.79 -1.03 4.04
CA VAL A 21 -1.64 -0.41 3.04
C VAL A 21 -1.43 -1.19 1.76
N LEU A 22 -2.52 -1.74 1.24
CA LEU A 22 -2.47 -2.55 0.04
C LEU A 22 -3.19 -1.82 -1.08
N VAL A 23 -2.51 -1.64 -2.21
CA VAL A 23 -3.11 -1.03 -3.39
C VAL A 23 -3.15 -2.10 -4.47
N ILE A 24 -4.34 -2.35 -5.01
CA ILE A 24 -4.56 -3.34 -6.04
C ILE A 24 -5.27 -2.68 -7.21
N GLY A 25 -4.83 -2.98 -8.41
CA GLY A 25 -5.49 -2.49 -9.60
C GLY A 25 -4.65 -2.72 -10.82
N SER A 26 -4.97 -2.02 -11.90
CA SER A 26 -4.16 -2.07 -13.09
C SER A 26 -2.77 -1.50 -12.79
N LYS A 27 -1.81 -1.87 -13.60
CA LYS A 27 -0.45 -1.34 -13.39
C LYS A 27 -0.45 0.18 -13.37
N LYS A 28 -1.16 0.80 -14.30
CA LYS A 28 -1.26 2.26 -14.33
C LYS A 28 -1.96 2.79 -13.09
N GLY A 29 -3.04 2.15 -12.67
CA GLY A 29 -3.79 2.60 -11.52
C GLY A 29 -2.96 2.55 -10.24
N VAL A 30 -2.26 1.45 -10.03
CA VAL A 30 -1.43 1.30 -8.84
C VAL A 30 -0.29 2.33 -8.86
N THR A 31 0.39 2.45 -10.00
CA THR A 31 1.50 3.40 -10.12
C THR A 31 1.03 4.83 -9.90
N SER A 32 -0.10 5.20 -10.48
CA SER A 32 -0.63 6.55 -10.32
C SER A 32 -1.01 6.82 -8.88
N THR A 33 -1.56 5.84 -8.19
CA THR A 33 -1.94 6.00 -6.79
C THR A 33 -0.71 6.19 -5.92
N ILE A 34 0.33 5.40 -6.16
CA ILE A 34 1.56 5.54 -5.41
C ILE A 34 2.14 6.94 -5.60
N LEU A 35 2.12 7.45 -6.82
CA LEU A 35 2.61 8.80 -7.07
C LEU A 35 1.74 9.86 -6.43
N THR A 36 0.43 9.67 -6.44
CA THR A 36 -0.48 10.61 -5.79
C THR A 36 -0.23 10.64 -4.29
N LEU A 37 -0.06 9.48 -3.68
CA LEU A 37 0.22 9.42 -2.25
C LEU A 37 1.57 10.06 -1.92
N TYR A 38 2.53 9.91 -2.81
CA TYR A 38 3.82 10.58 -2.64
C TYR A 38 3.63 12.10 -2.67
N ARG A 39 2.88 12.62 -3.62
CA ARG A 39 2.66 14.06 -3.71
C ARG A 39 1.90 14.62 -2.53
N LEU A 40 1.05 13.80 -1.93
CA LEU A 40 0.33 14.20 -0.73
C LEU A 40 1.17 14.08 0.54
N GLY A 41 2.40 13.61 0.42
CA GLY A 41 3.28 13.49 1.58
C GLY A 41 3.03 12.26 2.42
N PHE A 42 2.28 11.28 1.89
CA PHE A 42 1.93 10.09 2.66
C PHE A 42 3.10 9.12 2.76
N ALA A 43 3.78 8.86 1.66
CA ALA A 43 4.85 7.88 1.63
C ALA A 43 5.77 8.12 0.44
N GLU A 44 7.04 7.76 0.61
CA GLU A 44 7.99 7.77 -0.50
C GLU A 44 7.70 6.60 -1.42
N VAL A 45 7.99 6.79 -2.70
CA VAL A 45 7.80 5.72 -3.67
C VAL A 45 8.57 4.46 -3.29
N SER A 46 9.77 4.64 -2.76
CA SER A 46 10.63 3.51 -2.40
C SER A 46 10.15 2.71 -1.21
N GLU A 47 9.18 3.22 -0.46
CA GLU A 47 8.64 2.48 0.69
C GLU A 47 7.68 1.37 0.27
N TRP A 48 7.20 1.41 -0.95
CA TRP A 48 6.26 0.42 -1.46
C TRP A 48 6.99 -0.81 -1.94
N SER A 49 6.38 -1.98 -1.75
CA SER A 49 6.95 -3.21 -2.30
C SER A 49 6.94 -3.17 -3.82
N PRO A 50 7.80 -3.96 -4.48
CA PRO A 50 7.70 -4.08 -5.92
C PRO A 50 6.32 -4.60 -6.32
N LEU A 51 5.87 -4.23 -7.50
CA LEU A 51 4.59 -4.70 -8.01
C LEU A 51 4.62 -6.21 -8.17
N SER A 52 3.56 -6.86 -7.73
CA SER A 52 3.42 -8.30 -7.86
C SER A 52 2.04 -8.62 -8.39
N PRO A 53 1.85 -9.80 -8.99
CA PRO A 53 0.54 -10.17 -9.51
C PRO A 53 -0.50 -10.22 -8.40
N ALA A 54 -1.70 -9.74 -8.71
CA ALA A 54 -2.84 -9.86 -7.82
C ALA A 54 -3.68 -11.08 -8.24
N SER A 55 -4.79 -11.28 -7.54
CA SER A 55 -5.62 -12.45 -7.79
C SER A 55 -6.26 -12.44 -9.17
N ASN A 56 -6.63 -11.27 -9.66
CA ASN A 56 -7.29 -11.18 -10.96
C ASN A 56 -6.27 -10.98 -12.06
N PRO A 57 -6.51 -11.59 -13.23
CA PRO A 57 -5.60 -11.39 -14.36
C PRO A 57 -5.49 -9.92 -14.72
N GLY A 58 -4.29 -9.49 -15.04
CA GLY A 58 -4.06 -8.10 -15.43
C GLY A 58 -3.97 -7.13 -14.27
N GLU A 59 -4.14 -7.59 -13.05
CA GLU A 59 -4.02 -6.73 -11.88
C GLU A 59 -2.72 -6.99 -11.15
N VAL A 60 -2.21 -5.93 -10.55
CA VAL A 60 -0.99 -6.00 -9.74
C VAL A 60 -1.30 -5.37 -8.39
N MET A 61 -0.40 -5.62 -7.46
CA MET A 61 -0.55 -5.06 -6.12
C MET A 61 0.80 -4.60 -5.59
N SER A 62 0.74 -3.68 -4.66
CA SER A 62 1.90 -3.22 -3.92
C SER A 62 1.50 -3.00 -2.48
N ILE A 63 2.40 -3.24 -1.57
CA ILE A 63 2.14 -3.17 -0.14
C ILE A 63 3.13 -2.19 0.49
N LEU A 64 2.59 -1.34 1.34
CA LEU A 64 3.39 -0.46 2.17
C LEU A 64 3.18 -0.87 3.61
N THR A 65 4.26 -1.07 4.33
CA THR A 65 4.20 -1.35 5.76
C THR A 65 4.65 -0.11 6.51
N ARG A 66 3.81 0.36 7.41
CA ARG A 66 4.13 1.55 8.16
C ARG A 66 3.98 1.29 9.64
N ARG A 67 4.96 1.74 10.38
CA ARG A 67 4.87 1.71 11.83
C ARG A 67 4.18 2.98 12.29
N ILE A 68 3.13 2.82 13.05
CA ILE A 68 2.33 3.94 13.50
C ILE A 68 2.60 4.16 14.97
N ARG A 69 2.80 5.40 15.33
CA ARG A 69 2.94 5.78 16.73
C ARG A 69 1.58 6.22 17.22
N ILE A 70 1.13 5.56 18.26
CA ILE A 70 -0.13 5.91 18.91
C ILE A 70 0.20 6.33 20.33
N ASN A 71 -0.24 7.48 20.72
CA ASN A 71 -0.03 7.99 22.08
C ASN A 71 -1.18 7.65 22.98
#